data_308f861f9ec1a623379cecea82122855
#
_entry.id   308f861f9ec1a623379cecea82122855
#
_cell.length_a   1.000
_cell.length_b   1.000
_cell.length_c   1.000
_cell.angle_alpha   90.00
_cell.angle_beta   90.00
_cell.angle_gamma   90.00
#
_symmetry.space_group_name_H-M   'P 1'
#
loop_
_entity.id
_entity.type
_entity.pdbx_description
1 polymer ?
#
loop_
_entity_poly.entity_id
_entity_poly.type
_entity_poly.pdbx_seq_one_letter_code
_entity_poly.pdbx_strand_id
1 'polypeptide(L)'
;MKKYLKLFILMLLIFSYSYSGVMPETDWKIKNLKGKVKTMVKTEYEYDSSGKLEKTWVTETYFNEQGYITDEVQYVDNRLNQSIIYKNNSDGLPIKKDEVSRRYSYKYEETKDGNLLVTIKEENVDNKNFPLLEKITYNKNGKKVHHLVYSGKELITNDTYIYNEKGNLIEIKQAVSTDVKDNRFLENGIKITYNYKANGDYEKITEVATAKWTYLYDKNGNEQEYISMIKTGSEGKTKISIYLKFKDTTRDEYGNLTRSTSVRYDYSKKKEKGIYKRLENKYEYY
;
A
#
# COMPACT_ATOMS: atom_id res chain seq x y z
N MET A 1 -17.04 -41.67 32.82
CA MET A 1 -15.86 -40.80 32.70
C MET A 1 -15.13 -40.93 31.34
N LYS A 2 -14.72 -42.11 30.87
CA LYS A 2 -13.96 -42.28 29.60
C LYS A 2 -14.65 -41.75 28.33
N LYS A 3 -15.99 -41.75 28.23
CA LYS A 3 -16.73 -41.19 27.05
C LYS A 3 -16.69 -39.69 26.96
N TYR A 4 -16.75 -38.98 28.12
CA TYR A 4 -16.70 -37.52 28.14
C TYR A 4 -15.28 -36.97 27.93
N LEU A 5 -14.26 -37.72 28.33
CA LEU A 5 -12.86 -37.38 28.09
C LEU A 5 -12.53 -37.41 26.58
N LYS A 6 -13.08 -38.40 25.82
CA LYS A 6 -12.93 -38.48 24.36
C LYS A 6 -13.64 -37.35 23.66
N LEU A 7 -14.83 -36.96 24.13
CA LEU A 7 -15.57 -35.82 23.58
C LEU A 7 -14.88 -34.49 23.83
N PHE A 8 -14.29 -34.33 25.02
CA PHE A 8 -13.52 -33.13 25.40
C PHE A 8 -12.21 -33.01 24.60
N ILE A 9 -11.50 -34.11 24.37
CA ILE A 9 -10.32 -34.17 23.51
C ILE A 9 -10.71 -33.89 22.03
N LEU A 10 -11.85 -34.41 21.56
CA LEU A 10 -12.35 -34.12 20.21
C LEU A 10 -12.76 -32.64 20.07
N MET A 11 -13.40 -32.03 21.08
CA MET A 11 -13.66 -30.59 21.10
C MET A 11 -12.37 -29.77 21.13
N LEU A 12 -11.36 -30.13 21.94
CA LEU A 12 -10.07 -29.46 21.95
C LEU A 12 -9.35 -29.56 20.58
N LEU A 13 -9.48 -30.68 19.87
CA LEU A 13 -8.95 -30.85 18.53
C LEU A 13 -9.72 -30.03 17.46
N ILE A 14 -11.00 -29.77 17.67
CA ILE A 14 -11.81 -28.92 16.78
C ILE A 14 -11.50 -27.43 17.00
N PHE A 15 -11.13 -27.04 18.23
CA PHE A 15 -10.72 -25.65 18.52
C PHE A 15 -9.25 -25.33 18.19
N SER A 16 -8.43 -26.33 17.87
CA SER A 16 -7.01 -26.14 17.49
C SER A 16 -6.78 -26.09 15.97
N TYR A 17 -7.80 -25.95 15.14
CA TYR A 17 -7.62 -25.43 13.78
C TYR A 17 -7.41 -23.91 13.82
N SER A 18 -6.39 -23.48 14.56
CA SER A 18 -5.72 -22.24 14.24
C SER A 18 -5.13 -22.46 12.83
N TYR A 19 -5.54 -21.64 11.88
CA TYR A 19 -5.00 -21.63 10.53
C TYR A 19 -3.48 -21.47 10.65
N SER A 20 -2.73 -22.60 10.57
CA SER A 20 -1.25 -22.62 10.59
C SER A 20 -0.68 -22.24 9.21
N GLY A 21 -1.52 -21.66 8.37
CA GLY A 21 -1.20 -21.31 7.00
C GLY A 21 -0.47 -19.97 6.86
N VAL A 22 -0.05 -19.71 5.64
CA VAL A 22 0.56 -18.43 5.25
C VAL A 22 -0.45 -17.29 5.46
N MET A 23 -0.04 -16.25 6.19
CA MET A 23 -0.82 -15.03 6.40
C MET A 23 -0.25 -13.91 5.54
N PRO A 24 -1.08 -13.07 4.91
CA PRO A 24 -0.62 -11.83 4.29
C PRO A 24 0.10 -10.95 5.30
N GLU A 25 1.05 -10.13 4.84
CA GLU A 25 1.61 -9.08 5.71
C GLU A 25 0.48 -8.20 6.23
N THR A 26 0.51 -7.88 7.52
CA THR A 26 -0.51 -7.02 8.16
C THR A 26 -0.44 -5.59 7.60
N ASP A 27 -1.56 -4.86 7.68
CA ASP A 27 -1.58 -3.46 7.27
C ASP A 27 -0.64 -2.59 8.09
N TRP A 28 -0.41 -2.91 9.38
CA TRP A 28 0.64 -2.25 10.18
C TRP A 28 2.00 -2.38 9.52
N LYS A 29 2.36 -3.59 9.04
CA LYS A 29 3.65 -3.84 8.40
C LYS A 29 3.75 -3.16 7.04
N ILE A 30 2.69 -3.23 6.22
CA ILE A 30 2.61 -2.58 4.91
C ILE A 30 2.73 -1.05 5.05
N LYS A 31 2.07 -0.46 6.06
CA LYS A 31 2.13 0.97 6.37
C LYS A 31 3.39 1.36 7.19
N ASN A 32 4.27 0.40 7.50
CA ASN A 32 5.48 0.57 8.33
C ASN A 32 5.19 1.18 9.71
N LEU A 33 4.04 0.82 10.30
CA LEU A 33 3.65 1.26 11.63
C LEU A 33 4.36 0.44 12.72
N LYS A 34 4.71 1.10 13.81
CA LYS A 34 5.35 0.52 14.99
C LYS A 34 4.39 0.53 16.17
N GLY A 35 4.51 -0.45 17.05
CA GLY A 35 3.55 -0.66 18.14
C GLY A 35 2.22 -1.25 17.62
N LYS A 36 1.30 -1.46 18.54
CA LYS A 36 -0.05 -1.95 18.23
C LYS A 36 -0.99 -0.76 17.99
N VAL A 37 -0.94 -0.18 16.81
CA VAL A 37 -1.77 0.97 16.44
C VAL A 37 -3.24 0.54 16.33
N LYS A 38 -4.12 1.18 17.09
CA LYS A 38 -5.56 0.99 17.04
C LYS A 38 -6.23 1.93 16.02
N THR A 39 -5.81 3.19 16.05
CA THR A 39 -6.34 4.21 15.16
C THR A 39 -5.19 5.07 14.62
N MET A 40 -5.26 5.43 13.34
CA MET A 40 -4.39 6.41 12.72
C MET A 40 -5.25 7.49 12.04
N VAL A 41 -5.09 8.73 12.45
CA VAL A 41 -5.68 9.89 11.77
C VAL A 41 -4.58 10.63 11.03
N LYS A 42 -4.64 10.59 9.70
CA LYS A 42 -3.72 11.26 8.79
C LYS A 42 -4.37 12.53 8.24
N THR A 43 -3.76 13.68 8.46
CA THR A 43 -4.17 14.95 7.85
C THR A 43 -3.11 15.44 6.89
N GLU A 44 -3.50 15.70 5.65
CA GLU A 44 -2.65 16.24 4.60
C GLU A 44 -3.18 17.62 4.18
N TYR A 45 -2.33 18.62 4.28
CA TYR A 45 -2.59 19.99 3.85
C TYR A 45 -1.84 20.24 2.55
N GLU A 46 -2.54 20.57 1.49
CA GLU A 46 -1.98 20.91 0.18
C GLU A 46 -2.01 22.42 -0.03
N TYR A 47 -0.91 22.97 -0.52
CA TYR A 47 -0.75 24.40 -0.73
C TYR A 47 -0.50 24.71 -2.21
N ASP A 48 -1.08 25.79 -2.70
CA ASP A 48 -0.83 26.30 -4.05
C ASP A 48 0.59 26.89 -4.20
N SER A 49 0.89 27.41 -5.38
CA SER A 49 2.19 28.04 -5.66
C SER A 49 2.44 29.35 -4.92
N SER A 50 1.39 29.98 -4.39
CA SER A 50 1.48 31.21 -3.57
C SER A 50 1.66 30.92 -2.09
N GLY A 51 1.57 29.66 -1.67
CA GLY A 51 1.61 29.21 -0.28
C GLY A 51 0.27 29.29 0.45
N LYS A 52 -0.83 29.50 -0.30
CA LYS A 52 -2.19 29.47 0.26
C LYS A 52 -2.66 28.02 0.37
N LEU A 53 -3.31 27.65 1.49
CA LEU A 53 -3.95 26.36 1.65
C LEU A 53 -5.03 26.18 0.58
N GLU A 54 -4.91 25.13 -0.23
CA GLU A 54 -5.81 24.80 -1.32
C GLU A 54 -6.78 23.68 -0.92
N LYS A 55 -6.27 22.66 -0.21
CA LYS A 55 -7.05 21.48 0.11
C LYS A 55 -6.58 20.80 1.39
N THR A 56 -7.52 20.22 2.11
CA THR A 56 -7.27 19.39 3.28
C THR A 56 -7.86 18.01 3.09
N TRP A 57 -7.04 16.97 3.26
CA TRP A 57 -7.46 15.58 3.29
C TRP A 57 -7.32 15.05 4.70
N VAL A 58 -8.37 14.41 5.22
CA VAL A 58 -8.29 13.67 6.48
C VAL A 58 -8.65 12.22 6.20
N THR A 59 -7.78 11.31 6.59
CA THR A 59 -8.03 9.87 6.50
C THR A 59 -7.93 9.27 7.90
N GLU A 60 -9.01 8.66 8.34
CA GLU A 60 -9.09 7.90 9.59
C GLU A 60 -9.03 6.41 9.25
N THR A 61 -8.07 5.69 9.81
CA THR A 61 -7.88 4.26 9.61
C THR A 61 -7.93 3.55 10.95
N TYR A 62 -8.77 2.55 11.05
CA TYR A 62 -8.96 1.72 12.25
C TYR A 62 -8.42 0.32 11.99
N PHE A 63 -7.77 -0.26 12.99
CA PHE A 63 -7.15 -1.57 12.89
C PHE A 63 -7.71 -2.49 13.98
N ASN A 64 -7.70 -3.80 13.72
CA ASN A 64 -7.89 -4.80 14.75
C ASN A 64 -6.56 -5.12 15.47
N GLU A 65 -6.63 -5.91 16.55
CA GLU A 65 -5.45 -6.30 17.35
C GLU A 65 -4.41 -7.13 16.58
N GLN A 66 -4.80 -7.73 15.46
CA GLN A 66 -3.91 -8.46 14.56
C GLN A 66 -3.21 -7.55 13.54
N GLY A 67 -3.62 -6.28 13.45
CA GLY A 67 -3.01 -5.26 12.58
C GLY A 67 -3.59 -5.16 11.19
N TYR A 68 -4.78 -5.70 10.95
CA TYR A 68 -5.52 -5.53 9.70
C TYR A 68 -6.55 -4.41 9.83
N ILE A 69 -6.79 -3.67 8.74
CA ILE A 69 -7.76 -2.59 8.69
C ILE A 69 -9.17 -3.14 8.89
N THR A 70 -9.95 -2.47 9.74
CA THR A 70 -11.38 -2.70 9.91
C THR A 70 -12.22 -1.63 9.25
N ASP A 71 -11.74 -0.39 9.27
CA ASP A 71 -12.45 0.75 8.70
C ASP A 71 -11.46 1.77 8.17
N GLU A 72 -11.82 2.44 7.08
CA GLU A 72 -11.10 3.60 6.58
C GLU A 72 -12.10 4.65 6.09
N VAL A 73 -12.01 5.87 6.62
CA VAL A 73 -12.87 6.98 6.25
C VAL A 73 -12.03 8.14 5.78
N GLN A 74 -12.37 8.71 4.64
CA GLN A 74 -11.66 9.84 4.07
C GLN A 74 -12.59 11.04 3.90
N TYR A 75 -12.11 12.19 4.32
CA TYR A 75 -12.74 13.49 4.15
C TYR A 75 -11.86 14.39 3.28
N VAL A 76 -12.51 15.24 2.50
CA VAL A 76 -11.89 16.33 1.75
C VAL A 76 -12.58 17.62 2.11
N ASP A 77 -11.84 18.59 2.65
CA ASP A 77 -12.37 19.87 3.13
C ASP A 77 -13.59 19.70 4.04
N ASN A 78 -13.48 18.76 5.00
CA ASN A 78 -14.51 18.35 5.95
C ASN A 78 -15.76 17.67 5.32
N ARG A 79 -15.72 17.29 4.06
CA ARG A 79 -16.81 16.53 3.42
C ARG A 79 -16.41 15.08 3.26
N LEU A 80 -17.31 14.17 3.60
CA LEU A 80 -17.09 12.73 3.39
C LEU A 80 -16.82 12.47 1.90
N ASN A 81 -15.66 11.90 1.62
CA ASN A 81 -15.23 11.53 0.27
C ASN A 81 -15.37 10.02 0.03
N GLN A 82 -14.93 9.22 1.02
CA GLN A 82 -14.95 7.77 0.91
C GLN A 82 -15.12 7.14 2.30
N SER A 83 -15.81 6.02 2.35
CA SER A 83 -15.90 5.16 3.53
C SER A 83 -15.77 3.71 3.08
N ILE A 84 -14.89 2.97 3.74
CA ILE A 84 -14.62 1.56 3.49
C ILE A 84 -14.73 0.83 4.83
N ILE A 85 -15.55 -0.21 4.88
CA ILE A 85 -15.75 -1.04 6.07
C ILE A 85 -15.33 -2.47 5.74
N TYR A 86 -14.50 -3.08 6.58
CA TYR A 86 -14.10 -4.46 6.45
C TYR A 86 -14.75 -5.31 7.54
N LYS A 87 -15.33 -6.44 7.16
CA LYS A 87 -15.69 -7.49 8.10
C LYS A 87 -14.58 -8.52 8.11
N ASN A 88 -13.99 -8.76 9.27
CA ASN A 88 -12.85 -9.67 9.44
C ASN A 88 -13.30 -10.99 10.08
N ASN A 89 -12.55 -12.08 9.84
CA ASN A 89 -12.73 -13.37 10.51
C ASN A 89 -12.01 -13.38 11.88
N SER A 90 -12.03 -14.53 12.56
CA SER A 90 -11.35 -14.72 13.86
C SER A 90 -9.84 -14.49 13.82
N ASP A 91 -9.21 -14.69 12.67
CA ASP A 91 -7.76 -14.50 12.46
C ASP A 91 -7.42 -13.04 12.10
N GLY A 92 -8.44 -12.18 12.06
CA GLY A 92 -8.33 -10.77 11.72
C GLY A 92 -8.33 -10.47 10.23
N LEU A 93 -8.37 -11.48 9.36
CA LEU A 93 -8.35 -11.30 7.91
C LEU A 93 -9.69 -10.80 7.37
N PRO A 94 -9.72 -9.86 6.42
CA PRO A 94 -10.95 -9.37 5.81
C PRO A 94 -11.67 -10.51 5.06
N ILE A 95 -12.97 -10.69 5.34
CA ILE A 95 -13.85 -11.61 4.60
C ILE A 95 -14.85 -10.88 3.72
N LYS A 96 -15.14 -9.62 4.05
CA LYS A 96 -15.94 -8.69 3.25
C LYS A 96 -15.35 -7.31 3.29
N LYS A 97 -15.60 -6.54 2.24
CA LYS A 97 -15.28 -5.11 2.14
C LYS A 97 -16.48 -4.41 1.53
N ASP A 98 -17.03 -3.44 2.23
CA ASP A 98 -18.12 -2.59 1.77
C ASP A 98 -17.55 -1.18 1.49
N GLU A 99 -17.71 -0.71 0.27
CA GLU A 99 -17.51 0.67 -0.17
C GLU A 99 -18.88 1.33 -0.42
N VAL A 100 -18.93 2.63 -0.65
CA VAL A 100 -20.18 3.39 -0.85
C VAL A 100 -21.09 2.77 -1.92
N SER A 101 -20.50 2.20 -3.00
CA SER A 101 -21.26 1.65 -4.14
C SER A 101 -20.88 0.22 -4.51
N ARG A 102 -19.94 -0.39 -3.81
CA ARG A 102 -19.39 -1.70 -4.16
C ARG A 102 -19.21 -2.57 -2.93
N ARG A 103 -19.41 -3.85 -3.13
CA ARG A 103 -19.26 -4.87 -2.09
C ARG A 103 -18.37 -5.98 -2.58
N TYR A 104 -17.43 -6.44 -1.75
CA TYR A 104 -16.48 -7.48 -2.11
C TYR A 104 -16.46 -8.59 -1.07
N SER A 105 -16.29 -9.83 -1.53
CA SER A 105 -16.02 -11.00 -0.68
C SER A 105 -14.61 -11.52 -0.90
N TYR A 106 -14.02 -12.10 0.16
CA TYR A 106 -12.65 -12.64 0.16
C TYR A 106 -12.70 -14.13 0.44
N LYS A 107 -11.94 -14.90 -0.33
CA LYS A 107 -11.72 -16.34 -0.13
C LYS A 107 -10.22 -16.60 -0.04
N TYR A 108 -9.81 -17.39 0.94
CA TYR A 108 -8.43 -17.74 1.23
C TYR A 108 -8.23 -19.23 0.98
N GLU A 109 -7.22 -19.61 0.20
CA GLU A 109 -6.94 -21.00 -0.17
C GLU A 109 -5.42 -21.22 -0.17
N GLU A 110 -4.96 -22.27 0.52
CA GLU A 110 -3.57 -22.70 0.40
C GLU A 110 -3.37 -23.43 -0.92
N THR A 111 -2.32 -23.08 -1.67
CA THR A 111 -1.96 -23.76 -2.93
C THR A 111 -1.13 -25.01 -2.63
N LYS A 112 -1.00 -25.91 -3.61
CA LYS A 112 -0.17 -27.13 -3.48
C LYS A 112 1.29 -26.83 -3.14
N ASP A 113 1.79 -25.67 -3.52
CA ASP A 113 3.17 -25.22 -3.23
C ASP A 113 3.31 -24.54 -1.87
N GLY A 114 2.23 -24.51 -1.06
CA GLY A 114 2.18 -23.90 0.26
C GLY A 114 2.20 -22.36 0.23
N ASN A 115 1.76 -21.75 -0.87
CA ASN A 115 1.47 -20.33 -0.96
C ASN A 115 0.01 -20.06 -0.60
N LEU A 116 -0.34 -18.81 -0.27
CA LEU A 116 -1.71 -18.40 -0.04
C LEU A 116 -2.28 -17.72 -1.28
N LEU A 117 -3.40 -18.23 -1.80
CA LEU A 117 -4.20 -17.58 -2.82
C LEU A 117 -5.37 -16.85 -2.16
N VAL A 118 -5.45 -15.55 -2.35
CA VAL A 118 -6.60 -14.72 -1.97
C VAL A 118 -7.39 -14.37 -3.21
N THR A 119 -8.65 -14.74 -3.23
CA THR A 119 -9.61 -14.39 -4.29
C THR A 119 -10.56 -13.34 -3.75
N ILE A 120 -10.62 -12.17 -4.40
CA ILE A 120 -11.50 -11.06 -4.08
C ILE A 120 -12.52 -10.92 -5.21
N LYS A 121 -13.79 -11.00 -4.86
CA LYS A 121 -14.89 -10.94 -5.84
C LYS A 121 -15.83 -9.80 -5.50
N GLU A 122 -16.15 -8.97 -6.49
CA GLU A 122 -17.21 -7.96 -6.41
C GLU A 122 -18.58 -8.67 -6.42
N GLU A 123 -19.42 -8.41 -5.39
CA GLU A 123 -20.70 -9.09 -5.18
C GLU A 123 -21.91 -8.36 -5.78
N ASN A 124 -21.90 -7.02 -5.78
CA ASN A 124 -23.02 -6.20 -6.26
C ASN A 124 -22.66 -5.52 -7.58
N VAL A 125 -23.15 -6.08 -8.64
CA VAL A 125 -23.08 -5.45 -9.97
C VAL A 125 -24.51 -5.14 -10.40
N ASP A 126 -25.03 -4.01 -9.92
CA ASP A 126 -26.36 -3.51 -10.32
C ASP A 126 -26.44 -3.10 -11.80
N ASN A 127 -25.32 -3.12 -12.50
CA ASN A 127 -25.24 -2.79 -13.90
C ASN A 127 -24.42 -3.83 -14.68
N LYS A 128 -24.78 -3.96 -15.95
CA LYS A 128 -24.18 -4.76 -17.01
C LYS A 128 -22.64 -4.64 -17.16
N ASN A 129 -21.97 -4.00 -16.23
CA ASN A 129 -20.53 -3.87 -16.17
C ASN A 129 -19.95 -5.15 -15.54
N PHE A 130 -18.92 -5.66 -16.15
CA PHE A 130 -18.27 -6.90 -15.77
C PHE A 130 -17.73 -6.80 -14.33
N PRO A 131 -18.10 -7.73 -13.42
CA PRO A 131 -17.65 -7.73 -12.04
C PRO A 131 -16.13 -7.85 -11.98
N LEU A 132 -15.51 -7.12 -11.06
CA LEU A 132 -14.09 -7.25 -10.80
C LEU A 132 -13.83 -8.58 -10.03
N LEU A 133 -12.82 -9.29 -10.48
CA LEU A 133 -12.28 -10.47 -9.82
C LEU A 133 -10.77 -10.28 -9.67
N GLU A 134 -10.29 -10.23 -8.43
CA GLU A 134 -8.86 -10.18 -8.16
C GLU A 134 -8.38 -11.51 -7.59
N LYS A 135 -7.18 -11.91 -7.98
CA LYS A 135 -6.47 -13.06 -7.42
C LYS A 135 -5.08 -12.63 -7.01
N ILE A 136 -4.79 -12.72 -5.71
CA ILE A 136 -3.50 -12.34 -5.16
C ILE A 136 -2.84 -13.58 -4.57
N THR A 137 -1.61 -13.87 -4.99
CA THR A 137 -0.82 -14.95 -4.40
C THR A 137 0.23 -14.37 -3.47
N TYR A 138 0.28 -14.89 -2.24
CA TYR A 138 1.30 -14.58 -1.25
C TYR A 138 2.22 -15.79 -1.06
N ASN A 139 3.52 -15.57 -0.98
CA ASN A 139 4.49 -16.63 -0.69
C ASN A 139 4.44 -17.00 0.81
N LYS A 140 5.20 -18.03 1.21
CA LYS A 140 5.29 -18.54 2.59
C LYS A 140 5.69 -17.49 3.62
N ASN A 141 6.26 -16.36 3.21
CA ASN A 141 6.63 -15.23 4.07
C ASN A 141 5.53 -14.15 4.12
N GLY A 142 4.35 -14.41 3.56
CA GLY A 142 3.23 -13.46 3.50
C GLY A 142 3.41 -12.32 2.48
N LYS A 143 4.43 -12.38 1.62
CA LYS A 143 4.68 -11.34 0.61
C LYS A 143 3.91 -11.63 -0.67
N LYS A 144 3.26 -10.60 -1.21
CA LYS A 144 2.56 -10.66 -2.49
C LYS A 144 3.54 -10.96 -3.63
N VAL A 145 3.36 -12.08 -4.33
CA VAL A 145 4.23 -12.50 -5.45
C VAL A 145 3.53 -12.44 -6.80
N HIS A 146 2.21 -12.52 -6.81
CA HIS A 146 1.43 -12.45 -8.06
C HIS A 146 0.09 -11.73 -7.83
N HIS A 147 -0.37 -10.96 -8.82
CA HIS A 147 -1.65 -10.26 -8.76
C HIS A 147 -2.30 -10.26 -10.15
N LEU A 148 -3.48 -10.86 -10.23
CA LEU A 148 -4.31 -10.89 -11.42
C LEU A 148 -5.59 -10.10 -11.14
N VAL A 149 -6.00 -9.27 -12.09
CA VAL A 149 -7.30 -8.58 -12.04
C VAL A 149 -8.04 -8.85 -13.34
N TYR A 150 -9.28 -9.25 -13.21
CA TYR A 150 -10.19 -9.51 -14.31
C TYR A 150 -11.37 -8.55 -14.25
N SER A 151 -11.82 -8.08 -15.41
CA SER A 151 -13.10 -7.41 -15.62
C SER A 151 -13.98 -8.37 -16.45
N GLY A 152 -14.93 -9.02 -15.81
CA GLY A 152 -15.64 -10.15 -16.41
C GLY A 152 -14.71 -11.31 -16.76
N LYS A 153 -14.50 -11.57 -18.06
CA LYS A 153 -13.58 -12.61 -18.57
C LYS A 153 -12.22 -12.05 -19.02
N GLU A 154 -12.10 -10.74 -19.11
CA GLU A 154 -10.90 -10.07 -19.60
C GLU A 154 -9.86 -9.89 -18.48
N LEU A 155 -8.63 -10.32 -18.72
CA LEU A 155 -7.50 -10.11 -17.82
C LEU A 155 -6.95 -8.69 -18.04
N ILE A 156 -7.12 -7.78 -17.05
CA ILE A 156 -6.69 -6.38 -17.14
C ILE A 156 -5.36 -6.11 -16.40
N THR A 157 -5.00 -6.97 -15.45
CA THR A 157 -3.73 -6.85 -14.71
C THR A 157 -3.13 -8.24 -14.51
N ASN A 158 -1.83 -8.35 -14.76
CA ASN A 158 -1.03 -9.55 -14.49
C ASN A 158 0.36 -9.13 -14.02
N ASP A 159 0.50 -8.96 -12.71
CA ASP A 159 1.72 -8.46 -12.09
C ASP A 159 2.44 -9.59 -11.36
N THR A 160 3.76 -9.65 -11.54
CA THR A 160 4.68 -10.50 -10.75
C THR A 160 5.60 -9.62 -9.93
N TYR A 161 5.71 -9.88 -8.63
CA TYR A 161 6.49 -9.12 -7.65
C TYR A 161 7.76 -9.88 -7.29
N ILE A 162 8.92 -9.25 -7.45
CA ILE A 162 10.24 -9.83 -7.20
C ILE A 162 10.90 -9.10 -6.04
N TYR A 163 11.42 -9.87 -5.08
CA TYR A 163 12.06 -9.37 -3.88
C TYR A 163 13.52 -9.78 -3.82
N ASN A 164 14.37 -8.94 -3.21
CA ASN A 164 15.76 -9.31 -2.90
C ASN A 164 15.82 -10.16 -1.62
N GLU A 165 17.02 -10.64 -1.28
CA GLU A 165 17.28 -11.46 -0.07
C GLU A 165 16.90 -10.75 1.24
N LYS A 166 16.95 -9.41 1.28
CA LYS A 166 16.49 -8.60 2.43
C LYS A 166 14.98 -8.46 2.49
N GLY A 167 14.26 -9.01 1.49
CA GLY A 167 12.82 -8.92 1.39
C GLY A 167 12.30 -7.57 0.89
N ASN A 168 13.13 -6.72 0.30
CA ASN A 168 12.69 -5.49 -0.36
C ASN A 168 12.20 -5.80 -1.77
N LEU A 169 11.08 -5.21 -2.17
CA LEU A 169 10.57 -5.30 -3.54
C LEU A 169 11.52 -4.58 -4.49
N ILE A 170 12.03 -5.30 -5.50
CA ILE A 170 13.00 -4.76 -6.46
C ILE A 170 12.46 -4.66 -7.89
N GLU A 171 11.42 -5.42 -8.21
CA GLU A 171 10.82 -5.38 -9.53
C GLU A 171 9.34 -5.77 -9.48
N ILE A 172 8.53 -5.13 -10.32
CA ILE A 172 7.18 -5.57 -10.66
C ILE A 172 7.18 -5.77 -12.17
N LYS A 173 7.07 -7.04 -12.59
CA LYS A 173 6.86 -7.38 -14.00
C LYS A 173 5.38 -7.32 -14.30
N GLN A 174 4.99 -6.49 -15.25
CA GLN A 174 3.63 -6.38 -15.72
C GLN A 174 3.52 -7.05 -17.09
N ALA A 175 2.67 -8.07 -17.19
CA ALA A 175 2.31 -8.63 -18.48
C ALA A 175 1.07 -7.87 -18.99
N VAL A 176 1.23 -7.14 -20.07
CA VAL A 176 0.15 -6.35 -20.68
C VAL A 176 -0.81 -7.29 -21.40
N SER A 177 -2.12 -7.12 -21.20
CA SER A 177 -3.13 -7.71 -22.09
C SER A 177 -2.94 -7.11 -23.50
N THR A 178 -2.84 -7.97 -24.50
CA THR A 178 -2.57 -7.59 -25.90
C THR A 178 -3.66 -6.72 -26.55
N ASP A 179 -4.80 -6.56 -25.88
CA ASP A 179 -5.96 -5.85 -26.41
C ASP A 179 -6.06 -4.36 -26.01
N VAL A 180 -5.21 -3.89 -25.09
CA VAL A 180 -5.17 -2.47 -24.70
C VAL A 180 -4.18 -1.72 -25.58
N LYS A 181 -4.67 -1.15 -26.67
CA LYS A 181 -3.91 -0.49 -27.75
C LYS A 181 -3.03 0.71 -27.35
N ASP A 182 -3.01 1.14 -26.07
CA ASP A 182 -2.33 2.39 -25.68
C ASP A 182 -1.46 2.28 -24.40
N ASN A 183 -0.98 1.08 -24.05
CA ASN A 183 -0.21 0.84 -22.82
C ASN A 183 1.31 0.99 -22.98
N ARG A 184 1.77 2.05 -23.67
CA ARG A 184 3.20 2.42 -23.75
C ARG A 184 3.87 2.66 -22.39
N PHE A 185 3.09 2.81 -21.33
CA PHE A 185 3.59 3.04 -19.96
C PHE A 185 4.08 1.78 -19.24
N LEU A 186 3.71 0.58 -19.71
CA LEU A 186 3.88 -0.66 -18.95
C LEU A 186 4.78 -1.71 -19.63
N GLU A 187 5.26 -1.46 -20.84
CA GLU A 187 6.03 -2.45 -21.61
C GLU A 187 7.30 -2.97 -20.91
N ASN A 188 7.83 -2.25 -19.91
CA ASN A 188 9.07 -2.61 -19.20
C ASN A 188 8.88 -2.89 -17.70
N GLY A 189 7.63 -2.91 -17.20
CA GLY A 189 7.36 -3.06 -15.78
C GLY A 189 7.90 -1.91 -14.92
N ILE A 190 7.98 -2.16 -13.61
CA ILE A 190 8.51 -1.20 -12.63
C ILE A 190 9.78 -1.79 -12.03
N LYS A 191 10.91 -1.07 -12.14
CA LYS A 191 12.16 -1.42 -11.47
C LYS A 191 12.36 -0.57 -10.23
N ILE A 192 12.76 -1.20 -9.13
CA ILE A 192 13.04 -0.53 -7.86
C ILE A 192 14.45 -0.87 -7.42
N THR A 193 15.28 0.15 -7.25
CA THR A 193 16.67 0.00 -6.82
C THR A 193 16.87 0.66 -5.46
N TYR A 194 17.63 0.02 -4.59
CA TYR A 194 18.01 0.56 -3.28
C TYR A 194 19.52 0.71 -3.21
N ASN A 195 20.00 1.93 -3.07
CA ASN A 195 21.41 2.27 -2.93
C ASN A 195 21.68 2.70 -1.48
N TYR A 196 22.39 1.87 -0.71
CA TYR A 196 22.73 2.15 0.68
C TYR A 196 24.09 2.85 0.76
N LYS A 197 24.17 3.93 1.56
CA LYS A 197 25.38 4.65 1.85
C LYS A 197 26.05 4.14 3.13
N ALA A 198 27.34 4.42 3.30
CA ALA A 198 28.11 3.98 4.46
C ALA A 198 27.59 4.53 5.80
N ASN A 199 26.98 5.72 5.79
CA ASN A 199 26.37 6.35 6.98
C ASN A 199 24.98 5.81 7.35
N GLY A 200 24.46 4.84 6.59
CA GLY A 200 23.16 4.23 6.80
C GLY A 200 22.01 4.92 6.05
N ASP A 201 22.23 6.06 5.43
CA ASP A 201 21.25 6.67 4.52
C ASP A 201 21.06 5.79 3.29
N TYR A 202 19.93 5.91 2.60
CA TYR A 202 19.71 5.17 1.38
C TYR A 202 18.86 5.96 0.37
N GLU A 203 19.02 5.57 -0.87
CA GLU A 203 18.24 6.05 -2.00
C GLU A 203 17.34 4.91 -2.49
N LYS A 204 16.06 5.20 -2.71
CA LYS A 204 15.13 4.33 -3.40
C LYS A 204 14.78 4.94 -4.74
N ILE A 205 15.11 4.25 -5.81
CA ILE A 205 14.80 4.65 -7.18
C ILE A 205 13.69 3.75 -7.69
N THR A 206 12.61 4.36 -8.20
CA THR A 206 11.55 3.65 -8.94
C THR A 206 11.57 4.15 -10.37
N GLU A 207 11.69 3.24 -11.32
CA GLU A 207 11.81 3.56 -12.74
C GLU A 207 10.78 2.78 -13.56
N VAL A 208 10.10 3.49 -14.45
CA VAL A 208 9.24 2.97 -15.52
C VAL A 208 9.74 3.50 -16.86
N ALA A 209 9.17 3.04 -17.97
CA ALA A 209 9.59 3.45 -19.33
C ALA A 209 9.71 4.97 -19.50
N THR A 210 8.79 5.75 -18.95
CA THR A 210 8.64 7.19 -19.21
C THR A 210 8.97 8.08 -18.02
N ALA A 211 9.22 7.53 -16.84
CA ALA A 211 9.44 8.30 -15.63
C ALA A 211 10.44 7.62 -14.68
N LYS A 212 11.06 8.44 -13.84
CA LYS A 212 11.92 8.00 -12.75
C LYS A 212 11.61 8.82 -11.50
N TRP A 213 11.43 8.12 -10.38
CA TRP A 213 11.23 8.73 -9.07
C TRP A 213 12.39 8.33 -8.16
N THR A 214 13.01 9.31 -7.54
CA THR A 214 14.10 9.11 -6.58
C THR A 214 13.68 9.64 -5.22
N TYR A 215 13.78 8.81 -4.21
CA TYR A 215 13.54 9.12 -2.81
C TYR A 215 14.84 8.96 -2.05
N LEU A 216 15.25 9.99 -1.32
CA LEU A 216 16.41 9.95 -0.43
C LEU A 216 15.92 9.85 1.02
N TYR A 217 16.43 8.89 1.75
CA TYR A 217 16.09 8.61 3.14
C TYR A 217 17.34 8.74 4.02
N ASP A 218 17.14 9.22 5.24
CA ASP A 218 18.16 9.12 6.27
C ASP A 218 18.22 7.68 6.84
N LYS A 219 19.21 7.42 7.71
CA LYS A 219 19.41 6.13 8.38
C LYS A 219 18.23 5.67 9.24
N ASN A 220 17.34 6.58 9.64
CA ASN A 220 16.14 6.31 10.43
C ASN A 220 14.91 6.06 9.54
N GLY A 221 15.08 6.12 8.20
CA GLY A 221 14.00 5.95 7.24
C GLY A 221 13.12 7.20 7.06
N ASN A 222 13.60 8.37 7.47
CA ASN A 222 12.92 9.64 7.19
C ASN A 222 13.22 10.08 5.77
N GLU A 223 12.19 10.45 5.04
CA GLU A 223 12.30 10.99 3.70
C GLU A 223 12.92 12.40 3.76
N GLN A 224 14.00 12.60 3.02
CA GLN A 224 14.75 13.85 2.96
C GLN A 224 14.47 14.60 1.67
N GLU A 225 14.46 13.90 0.55
CA GLU A 225 14.23 14.48 -0.77
C GLU A 225 13.41 13.54 -1.64
N TYR A 226 12.62 14.13 -2.54
CA TYR A 226 11.91 13.46 -3.60
C TYR A 226 12.14 14.18 -4.92
N ILE A 227 12.57 13.44 -5.94
CA ILE A 227 12.81 13.96 -7.29
C ILE A 227 12.00 13.12 -8.27
N SER A 228 11.11 13.77 -9.00
CA SER A 228 10.38 13.18 -10.12
C SER A 228 10.95 13.69 -11.44
N MET A 229 11.31 12.78 -12.31
CA MET A 229 11.81 13.05 -13.65
C MET A 229 10.91 12.39 -14.69
N ILE A 230 10.62 13.11 -15.77
CA ILE A 230 9.87 12.60 -16.90
C ILE A 230 10.78 12.58 -18.12
N LYS A 231 10.76 11.49 -18.88
CA LYS A 231 11.43 11.38 -20.19
C LYS A 231 10.55 12.08 -21.23
N THR A 232 11.09 13.08 -21.92
CA THR A 232 10.37 13.87 -22.92
C THR A 232 10.98 13.65 -24.30
N GLY A 233 10.11 13.50 -25.31
CA GLY A 233 10.49 13.35 -26.73
C GLY A 233 11.10 11.99 -27.06
N SER A 234 11.27 11.75 -28.38
CA SER A 234 11.85 10.52 -28.95
C SER A 234 13.32 10.31 -28.57
N GLU A 235 14.03 11.36 -28.18
CA GLU A 235 15.45 11.32 -27.79
C GLU A 235 15.66 10.93 -26.32
N GLY A 236 14.59 10.69 -25.55
CA GLY A 236 14.68 10.27 -24.15
C GLY A 236 15.29 11.31 -23.22
N LYS A 237 15.27 12.60 -23.55
CA LYS A 237 15.74 13.68 -22.67
C LYS A 237 14.94 13.67 -21.37
N THR A 238 15.64 13.71 -20.24
CA THR A 238 15.04 13.69 -18.93
C THR A 238 14.86 15.09 -18.40
N LYS A 239 13.63 15.44 -17.98
CA LYS A 239 13.32 16.73 -17.33
C LYS A 239 12.85 16.48 -15.91
N ILE A 240 13.39 17.23 -14.96
CA ILE A 240 12.87 17.25 -13.59
C ILE A 240 11.50 17.93 -13.62
N SER A 241 10.47 17.20 -13.20
CA SER A 241 9.10 17.71 -13.11
C SER A 241 8.78 18.23 -11.71
N ILE A 242 9.23 17.54 -10.68
CA ILE A 242 9.00 17.89 -9.28
C ILE A 242 10.29 17.64 -8.49
N TYR A 243 10.67 18.60 -7.64
CA TYR A 243 11.70 18.40 -6.63
C TYR A 243 11.18 18.92 -5.29
N LEU A 244 11.13 18.03 -4.30
CA LEU A 244 10.68 18.32 -2.95
C LEU A 244 11.82 18.07 -1.97
N LYS A 245 11.90 18.89 -0.94
CA LYS A 245 12.70 18.63 0.27
C LYS A 245 11.75 18.48 1.45
N PHE A 246 12.08 17.59 2.36
CA PHE A 246 11.28 17.33 3.55
C PHE A 246 11.92 17.99 4.75
N LYS A 247 11.09 18.63 5.57
CA LYS A 247 11.49 19.35 6.79
C LYS A 247 10.56 18.97 7.93
N ASP A 248 10.92 19.37 9.13
CA ASP A 248 10.09 19.26 10.34
C ASP A 248 9.57 17.85 10.57
N THR A 249 10.37 16.83 10.20
CA THR A 249 10.00 15.44 10.39
C THR A 249 10.09 15.09 11.87
N THR A 250 8.95 14.71 12.47
CA THR A 250 8.86 14.26 13.85
C THR A 250 8.23 12.88 13.93
N ARG A 251 8.53 12.15 15.01
CA ARG A 251 8.03 10.81 15.27
C ARG A 251 7.55 10.70 16.71
N ASP A 252 6.64 9.77 16.97
CA ASP A 252 6.23 9.42 18.32
C ASP A 252 7.27 8.52 19.02
N GLU A 253 6.98 8.10 20.24
CA GLU A 253 7.84 7.23 21.06
C GLU A 253 8.06 5.83 20.44
N TYR A 254 7.14 5.35 19.60
CA TYR A 254 7.26 4.09 18.86
C TYR A 254 8.04 4.25 17.55
N GLY A 255 8.30 5.47 17.10
CA GLY A 255 8.99 5.79 15.85
C GLY A 255 8.06 5.96 14.66
N ASN A 256 6.73 6.08 14.85
CA ASN A 256 5.78 6.40 13.79
C ASN A 256 5.86 7.88 13.43
N LEU A 257 5.74 8.18 12.13
CA LEU A 257 5.80 9.55 11.62
C LEU A 257 4.59 10.36 12.12
N THR A 258 4.83 11.41 12.90
CA THR A 258 3.76 12.29 13.41
C THR A 258 3.60 13.57 12.60
N ARG A 259 4.70 14.07 12.00
CA ARG A 259 4.66 15.27 11.17
C ARG A 259 5.75 15.25 10.12
N SER A 260 5.46 15.82 8.96
CA SER A 260 6.43 16.11 7.91
C SER A 260 5.94 17.27 7.05
N THR A 261 6.82 18.15 6.62
CA THR A 261 6.52 19.24 5.71
C THR A 261 7.39 19.09 4.46
N SER A 262 6.76 18.98 3.29
CA SER A 262 7.47 19.03 2.02
C SER A 262 7.42 20.41 1.41
N VAL A 263 8.54 20.89 0.91
CA VAL A 263 8.67 22.18 0.24
C VAL A 263 9.09 21.97 -1.21
N ARG A 264 8.51 22.76 -2.11
CA ARG A 264 8.95 22.79 -3.51
C ARG A 264 10.33 23.43 -3.58
N TYR A 265 11.20 22.84 -4.39
CA TYR A 265 12.55 23.32 -4.61
C TYR A 265 12.82 23.55 -6.09
N ASP A 266 13.35 24.71 -6.44
CA ASP A 266 13.82 24.98 -7.81
C ASP A 266 15.21 24.39 -7.99
N TYR A 267 15.31 23.30 -8.73
CA TYR A 267 16.57 22.60 -8.94
C TYR A 267 17.61 23.47 -9.65
N SER A 268 17.18 24.27 -10.63
CA SER A 268 18.07 25.13 -11.42
C SER A 268 18.61 26.32 -10.62
N LYS A 269 17.78 26.90 -9.77
CA LYS A 269 18.11 28.08 -8.94
C LYS A 269 18.60 27.70 -7.54
N LYS A 270 18.57 26.42 -7.18
CA LYS A 270 18.89 25.89 -5.84
C LYS A 270 18.18 26.65 -4.71
N LYS A 271 16.90 26.99 -4.92
CA LYS A 271 16.10 27.83 -4.02
C LYS A 271 14.75 27.20 -3.72
N GLU A 272 14.29 27.36 -2.47
CA GLU A 272 12.94 27.00 -2.08
C GLU A 272 11.91 27.91 -2.73
N LYS A 273 10.78 27.31 -3.15
CA LYS A 273 9.64 28.02 -3.75
C LYS A 273 8.46 28.19 -2.80
N GLY A 274 8.38 27.39 -1.75
CA GLY A 274 7.30 27.41 -0.77
C GLY A 274 6.85 26.02 -0.34
N ILE A 275 5.95 25.95 0.64
CA ILE A 275 5.38 24.71 1.13
C ILE A 275 4.54 24.09 0.01
N TYR A 276 4.73 22.79 -0.20
CA TYR A 276 3.91 21.99 -1.13
C TYR A 276 2.84 21.22 -0.36
N LYS A 277 3.26 20.49 0.66
CA LYS A 277 2.35 19.66 1.46
C LYS A 277 2.85 19.60 2.90
N ARG A 278 1.94 19.59 3.84
CA ARG A 278 2.18 19.25 5.24
C ARG A 278 1.37 18.04 5.62
N LEU A 279 2.01 17.10 6.30
CA LEU A 279 1.43 15.88 6.81
C LEU A 279 1.43 15.92 8.33
N GLU A 280 0.33 15.56 8.94
CA GLU A 280 0.20 15.33 10.38
C GLU A 280 -0.50 13.99 10.61
N ASN A 281 0.08 13.15 11.47
CA ASN A 281 -0.53 11.89 11.89
C ASN A 281 -0.73 11.89 13.40
N LYS A 282 -1.86 11.37 13.85
CA LYS A 282 -2.14 11.07 15.26
C LYS A 282 -2.42 9.58 15.37
N TYR A 283 -1.94 8.97 16.44
CA TYR A 283 -2.07 7.55 16.69
C TYR A 283 -2.73 7.30 18.03
N GLU A 284 -3.59 6.30 18.11
CA GLU A 284 -4.08 5.68 19.32
C GLU A 284 -3.59 4.22 19.31
N TYR A 285 -3.18 3.71 20.46
CA TYR A 285 -2.63 2.36 20.61
C TYR A 285 -3.56 1.49 21.47
N TYR A 286 -3.48 0.17 21.27
CA TYR A 286 -4.15 -0.82 22.11
C TYR A 286 -3.54 -0.89 23.51
#